data_b67310397ca4b554db017b8fe7213b66
#
_entry.id   b67310397ca4b554db017b8fe7213b66
#
_cell.length_a   1.000
_cell.length_b   1.000
_cell.length_c   1.000
_cell.angle_alpha   90.00
_cell.angle_beta   90.00
_cell.angle_gamma   90.00
#
_symmetry.space_group_name_H-M   'P 1'
#
loop_
_entity.id
_entity.type
_entity.pdbx_description
1 polymer ?
#
loop_
_entity_poly.entity_id
_entity_poly.type
_entity_poly.pdbx_seq_one_letter_code
_entity_poly.pdbx_strand_id
1 'polypeptide(L)'
;MSFSVQHVHLKTSDPKKTIQFYIDNFGATLKREVPGRGYQLDLHGLQLNVTTIIDTQNHKQQLGIEHIALQTDDYPGTLATLRANGVRILEEMNSNGRHVCFLEAPDGAQMEVIEKV
;
A
#
# COMPACT_ATOMS: atom_id res chain seq x y z
N MET A 1 10.05 -18.24 -3.45
CA MET A 1 9.47 -16.99 -2.92
C MET A 1 9.49 -15.95 -4.04
N SER A 2 8.34 -15.47 -4.48
CA SER A 2 8.27 -14.50 -5.57
C SER A 2 7.52 -13.24 -5.14
N PHE A 3 7.88 -12.12 -5.76
CA PHE A 3 7.30 -10.82 -5.45
C PHE A 3 6.77 -10.15 -6.72
N SER A 4 5.73 -9.35 -6.55
CA SER A 4 5.27 -8.43 -7.59
C SER A 4 4.75 -7.16 -6.93
N VAL A 5 4.81 -6.04 -7.66
CA VAL A 5 4.23 -4.79 -7.17
C VAL A 5 2.72 -4.92 -7.20
N GLN A 6 2.09 -4.71 -6.06
CA GLN A 6 0.64 -4.80 -5.95
C GLN A 6 0.01 -3.42 -6.13
N HIS A 7 0.54 -2.41 -5.44
CA HIS A 7 0.05 -1.04 -5.59
C HIS A 7 1.04 -0.02 -5.01
N VAL A 8 0.83 1.24 -5.37
CA VAL A 8 1.41 2.40 -4.68
C VAL A 8 0.27 3.07 -3.93
N HIS A 9 0.47 3.42 -2.68
CA HIS A 9 -0.56 4.01 -1.83
C HIS A 9 -0.32 5.52 -1.66
N LEU A 10 -1.30 6.30 -2.06
CA LEU A 10 -1.35 7.74 -1.83
C LEU A 10 -2.33 8.02 -0.69
N LYS A 11 -1.87 8.75 0.31
CA LYS A 11 -2.74 9.27 1.36
C LYS A 11 -3.07 10.73 1.06
N THR A 12 -4.32 11.10 1.21
CA THR A 12 -4.78 12.45 0.84
C THR A 12 -5.89 12.89 1.78
N SER A 13 -6.02 14.20 1.95
CA SER A 13 -7.13 14.79 2.71
C SER A 13 -8.43 14.80 1.90
N ASP A 14 -8.36 14.70 0.58
CA ASP A 14 -9.52 14.73 -0.31
C ASP A 14 -9.33 13.73 -1.45
N PRO A 15 -9.73 12.45 -1.23
CA PRO A 15 -9.52 11.41 -2.23
C PRO A 15 -10.18 11.70 -3.58
N LYS A 16 -11.39 12.26 -3.56
CA LYS A 16 -12.13 12.54 -4.80
C LYS A 16 -11.40 13.58 -5.66
N LYS A 17 -10.89 14.62 -5.04
CA LYS A 17 -10.13 15.66 -5.72
C LYS A 17 -8.81 15.10 -6.24
N THR A 18 -8.17 14.25 -5.48
CA THR A 18 -6.89 13.64 -5.87
C THR A 18 -7.08 12.73 -7.08
N ILE A 19 -8.08 11.84 -7.08
CA ILE A 19 -8.28 10.96 -8.23
C ILE A 19 -8.64 11.75 -9.47
N GLN A 20 -9.40 12.84 -9.32
CA GLN A 20 -9.78 13.68 -10.46
C GLN A 20 -8.55 14.30 -11.12
N PHE A 21 -7.55 14.69 -10.31
CA PHE A 21 -6.29 15.19 -10.83
C PHE A 21 -5.60 14.16 -11.76
N TYR A 22 -5.51 12.92 -11.32
CA TYR A 22 -4.85 11.86 -12.11
C TYR A 22 -5.65 11.47 -13.34
N ILE A 23 -6.97 11.48 -13.24
CA ILE A 23 -7.85 11.19 -14.38
C ILE A 23 -7.73 12.28 -15.44
N ASP A 24 -7.87 13.54 -15.03
CA ASP A 24 -7.93 14.69 -15.95
C ASP A 24 -6.58 14.96 -16.61
N ASN A 25 -5.49 14.80 -15.88
CA ASN A 25 -4.17 15.21 -16.38
C ASN A 25 -3.36 14.05 -16.97
N PHE A 26 -3.55 12.83 -16.50
CA PHE A 26 -2.70 11.72 -16.91
C PHE A 26 -3.46 10.51 -17.42
N GLY A 27 -4.77 10.61 -17.57
CA GLY A 27 -5.57 9.55 -18.18
C GLY A 27 -5.73 8.30 -17.30
N ALA A 28 -5.59 8.43 -15.99
CA ALA A 28 -5.88 7.33 -15.08
C ALA A 28 -7.35 6.93 -15.20
N THR A 29 -7.65 5.66 -14.97
CA THR A 29 -9.02 5.15 -14.96
C THR A 29 -9.40 4.68 -13.56
N LEU A 30 -10.68 4.87 -13.20
CA LEU A 30 -11.19 4.42 -11.92
C LEU A 30 -11.38 2.90 -11.96
N LYS A 31 -10.72 2.18 -11.04
CA LYS A 31 -10.91 0.74 -10.88
C LYS A 31 -12.10 0.43 -9.99
N ARG A 32 -12.13 1.04 -8.81
CA ARG A 32 -13.25 0.89 -7.88
C ARG A 32 -13.20 1.95 -6.79
N GLU A 33 -14.34 2.13 -6.12
CA GLU A 33 -14.42 2.88 -4.88
C GLU A 33 -14.17 1.94 -3.70
N VAL A 34 -13.45 2.42 -2.69
CA VAL A 34 -13.29 1.73 -1.41
C VAL A 34 -14.16 2.46 -0.40
N PRO A 35 -15.35 1.94 -0.06
CA PRO A 35 -16.31 2.68 0.75
C PRO A 35 -15.73 3.17 2.08
N GLY A 36 -15.94 4.44 2.36
CA GLY A 36 -15.48 5.08 3.61
C GLY A 36 -13.98 5.40 3.65
N ARG A 37 -13.22 5.06 2.61
CA ARG A 37 -11.76 5.26 2.60
C ARG A 37 -11.26 6.02 1.38
N GLY A 38 -11.68 5.65 0.18
CA GLY A 38 -11.21 6.29 -1.05
C GLY A 38 -11.44 5.44 -2.28
N TYR A 39 -10.40 5.32 -3.11
CA TYR A 39 -10.52 4.74 -4.44
C TYR A 39 -9.29 3.95 -4.84
N GLN A 40 -9.47 3.10 -5.85
CA GLN A 40 -8.35 2.46 -6.56
C GLN A 40 -8.39 2.92 -8.01
N LEU A 41 -7.25 3.41 -8.50
CA LEU A 41 -7.07 3.81 -9.89
C LEU A 41 -6.15 2.85 -10.61
N ASP A 42 -6.31 2.77 -11.91
CA ASP A 42 -5.30 2.21 -12.81
C ASP A 42 -4.59 3.38 -13.49
N LEU A 43 -3.28 3.52 -13.21
CA LEU A 43 -2.43 4.51 -13.85
C LEU A 43 -1.51 3.79 -14.81
N HIS A 44 -2.03 3.56 -16.03
CA HIS A 44 -1.28 2.92 -17.12
C HIS A 44 -0.62 1.59 -16.71
N GLY A 45 -1.38 0.76 -16.00
CA GLY A 45 -0.93 -0.56 -15.54
C GLY A 45 -0.50 -0.59 -14.08
N LEU A 46 -0.28 0.58 -13.45
CA LEU A 46 0.05 0.66 -12.02
C LEU A 46 -1.21 0.94 -11.23
N GLN A 47 -1.49 0.10 -10.22
CA GLN A 47 -2.60 0.38 -9.30
C GLN A 47 -2.19 1.42 -8.27
N LEU A 48 -2.97 2.49 -8.20
CA LEU A 48 -2.87 3.49 -7.15
C LEU A 48 -4.02 3.30 -6.18
N ASN A 49 -3.72 3.10 -4.90
CA ASN A 49 -4.72 3.18 -3.84
C ASN A 49 -4.68 4.61 -3.29
N VAL A 50 -5.82 5.28 -3.32
CA VAL A 50 -5.94 6.69 -2.89
C VAL A 50 -6.95 6.76 -1.75
N THR A 51 -6.47 6.98 -0.54
CA THR A 51 -7.31 6.99 0.67
C THR A 51 -6.97 8.15 1.58
N THR A 52 -7.86 8.38 2.54
CA THR A 52 -7.53 9.23 3.70
C THR A 52 -6.60 8.47 4.64
N ILE A 53 -6.13 9.16 5.68
CA ILE A 53 -5.44 8.52 6.79
C ILE A 53 -6.38 7.45 7.37
N ILE A 54 -5.84 6.26 7.63
CA ILE A 54 -6.60 5.13 8.15
C ILE A 54 -6.33 5.04 9.66
N ASP A 55 -7.33 5.37 10.46
CA ASP A 55 -7.19 5.48 11.91
C ASP A 55 -6.98 4.15 12.63
N THR A 56 -7.24 3.02 11.95
CA THR A 56 -6.98 1.68 12.48
C THR A 56 -5.53 1.21 12.28
N GLN A 57 -4.72 1.97 11.52
CA GLN A 57 -3.30 1.66 11.34
C GLN A 57 -2.48 2.39 12.42
N ASN A 58 -1.56 1.65 13.05
CA ASN A 58 -0.80 2.15 14.20
C ASN A 58 0.61 2.61 13.87
N HIS A 59 1.07 2.42 12.62
CA HIS A 59 2.34 2.95 12.17
C HIS A 59 2.16 4.37 11.65
N LYS A 60 3.27 5.09 11.49
CA LYS A 60 3.24 6.47 11.00
C LYS A 60 2.64 6.52 9.61
N GLN A 61 1.72 7.46 9.39
CA GLN A 61 1.12 7.73 8.09
C GLN A 61 1.43 9.17 7.71
N GLN A 62 1.59 9.40 6.41
CA GLN A 62 1.86 10.75 5.89
C GLN A 62 1.08 10.95 4.59
N LEU A 63 0.76 12.21 4.29
CA LEU A 63 0.11 12.56 3.03
C LEU A 63 1.11 12.45 1.88
N GLY A 64 0.58 12.24 0.68
CA GLY A 64 1.36 11.99 -0.53
C GLY A 64 1.62 10.49 -0.72
N ILE A 65 2.72 10.15 -1.41
CA ILE A 65 3.11 8.74 -1.58
C ILE A 65 3.57 8.22 -0.24
N GLU A 66 2.80 7.28 0.32
CA GLU A 66 3.10 6.77 1.66
C GLU A 66 3.89 5.47 1.61
N HIS A 67 3.50 4.53 0.75
CA HIS A 67 4.22 3.27 0.66
C HIS A 67 4.02 2.61 -0.70
N ILE A 68 4.94 1.68 -1.00
CA ILE A 68 4.83 0.74 -2.11
C ILE A 68 4.49 -0.61 -1.50
N ALA A 69 3.50 -1.31 -2.05
CA ALA A 69 3.11 -2.63 -1.59
C ALA A 69 3.58 -3.70 -2.56
N LEU A 70 4.28 -4.69 -2.02
CA LEU A 70 4.66 -5.90 -2.74
C LEU A 70 3.80 -7.05 -2.24
N GLN A 71 3.28 -7.86 -3.15
CA GLN A 71 2.67 -9.12 -2.74
C GLN A 71 3.68 -10.25 -2.85
N THR A 72 3.54 -11.23 -1.98
CA THR A 72 4.40 -12.41 -1.94
C THR A 72 3.55 -13.68 -1.94
N ASP A 73 4.05 -14.71 -2.57
CA ASP A 73 3.43 -16.04 -2.54
C ASP A 73 3.88 -16.88 -1.32
N ASP A 74 4.78 -16.34 -0.51
CA ASP A 74 5.27 -16.99 0.71
C ASP A 74 5.43 -15.94 1.82
N TYR A 75 4.33 -15.58 2.44
CA TYR A 75 4.37 -14.57 3.49
C TYR A 75 5.20 -14.99 4.71
N PRO A 76 5.03 -16.22 5.28
CA PRO A 76 5.84 -16.61 6.43
C PRO A 76 7.34 -16.60 6.14
N GLY A 77 7.74 -17.09 4.98
CA GLY A 77 9.16 -17.11 4.59
C GLY A 77 9.69 -15.70 4.35
N THR A 78 8.89 -14.83 3.76
CA THR A 78 9.27 -13.43 3.56
C THR A 78 9.49 -12.72 4.89
N LEU A 79 8.55 -12.86 5.82
CA LEU A 79 8.66 -12.23 7.14
C LEU A 79 9.87 -12.73 7.91
N ALA A 80 10.13 -14.04 7.87
CA ALA A 80 11.29 -14.62 8.53
C ALA A 80 12.60 -14.09 7.94
N THR A 81 12.68 -13.95 6.62
CA THR A 81 13.85 -13.40 5.93
C THR A 81 14.09 -11.94 6.31
N LEU A 82 13.02 -11.13 6.32
CA LEU A 82 13.13 -9.72 6.73
C LEU A 82 13.69 -9.61 8.15
N ARG A 83 13.16 -10.39 9.07
CA ARG A 83 13.63 -10.40 10.46
C ARG A 83 15.08 -10.85 10.57
N ALA A 84 15.46 -11.91 9.84
CA ALA A 84 16.84 -12.40 9.84
C ALA A 84 17.81 -11.35 9.29
N ASN A 85 17.36 -10.50 8.35
CA ASN A 85 18.15 -9.41 7.79
C ASN A 85 18.15 -8.15 8.66
N GLY A 86 17.51 -8.18 9.84
CA GLY A 86 17.47 -7.03 10.75
C GLY A 86 16.52 -5.92 10.32
N VAL A 87 15.59 -6.20 9.43
CA VAL A 87 14.62 -5.21 8.96
C VAL A 87 13.62 -4.90 10.08
N ARG A 88 13.35 -3.61 10.29
CA ARG A 88 12.39 -3.17 11.30
C ARG A 88 10.97 -3.35 10.76
N ILE A 89 10.22 -4.21 11.43
CA ILE A 89 8.79 -4.39 11.14
C ILE A 89 8.02 -3.37 11.97
N LEU A 90 7.27 -2.51 11.30
CA LEU A 90 6.52 -1.43 11.94
C LEU A 90 5.18 -1.91 12.48
N GLU A 91 4.52 -2.77 11.73
CA GLU A 91 3.20 -3.29 12.10
C GLU A 91 2.91 -4.57 11.35
N GLU A 92 2.25 -5.52 12.01
CA GLU A 92 1.70 -6.72 11.36
C GLU A 92 0.19 -6.68 11.55
N MET A 93 -0.55 -7.05 10.50
CA MET A 93 -2.01 -7.03 10.58
C MET A 93 -2.60 -8.07 9.63
N ASN A 94 -3.89 -8.31 9.78
CA ASN A 94 -4.68 -9.15 8.89
C ASN A 94 -5.69 -8.25 8.19
N SER A 95 -5.72 -8.30 6.86
CA SER A 95 -6.63 -7.51 6.06
C SER A 95 -7.44 -8.46 5.17
N ASN A 96 -8.72 -8.62 5.47
CA ASN A 96 -9.63 -9.50 4.72
C ASN A 96 -9.09 -10.92 4.57
N GLY A 97 -8.51 -11.48 5.65
CA GLY A 97 -7.96 -12.82 5.68
C GLY A 97 -6.55 -12.94 5.11
N ARG A 98 -5.94 -11.85 4.69
CA ARG A 98 -4.57 -11.82 4.17
C ARG A 98 -3.64 -11.26 5.23
N HIS A 99 -2.48 -11.90 5.40
CA HIS A 99 -1.44 -11.36 6.26
C HIS A 99 -0.75 -10.18 5.58
N VAL A 100 -0.50 -9.14 6.36
CA VAL A 100 0.14 -7.91 5.89
C VAL A 100 1.15 -7.46 6.93
N CYS A 101 2.30 -6.97 6.48
CA CYS A 101 3.19 -6.22 7.36
C CYS A 101 3.63 -4.93 6.70
N PHE A 102 3.91 -3.93 7.54
CA PHE A 102 4.57 -2.70 7.14
C PHE A 102 5.97 -2.72 7.70
N LEU A 103 6.94 -2.28 6.92
CA LEU A 103 8.34 -2.29 7.30
C LEU A 103 9.02 -0.98 6.91
N GLU A 104 10.16 -0.72 7.53
CA GLU A 104 10.96 0.46 7.25
C GLU A 104 12.14 0.09 6.37
N ALA A 105 12.20 0.72 5.20
CA ALA A 105 13.35 0.67 4.31
C ALA A 105 14.31 1.80 4.64
N PRO A 106 15.50 1.85 4.00
CA PRO A 106 16.47 2.92 4.27
C PRO A 106 15.87 4.31 4.14
N ASP A 107 16.34 5.22 4.99
CA ASP A 107 15.91 6.62 5.05
C ASP A 107 14.44 6.80 5.42
N GLY A 108 13.86 5.80 6.07
CA GLY A 108 12.50 5.87 6.58
C GLY A 108 11.41 5.62 5.56
N ALA A 109 11.74 5.15 4.35
CA ALA A 109 10.72 4.79 3.37
C ALA A 109 9.90 3.62 3.90
N GLN A 110 8.58 3.69 3.76
CA GLN A 110 7.70 2.61 4.19
C GLN A 110 7.38 1.68 3.05
N MET A 111 7.39 0.40 3.34
CA MET A 111 6.99 -0.66 2.42
C MET A 111 5.91 -1.50 3.07
N GLU A 112 5.04 -2.04 2.25
CA GLU A 112 4.04 -3.02 2.67
C GLU A 112 4.34 -4.35 2.00
N VAL A 113 4.23 -5.45 2.73
CA VAL A 113 4.23 -6.79 2.15
C VAL A 113 2.87 -7.40 2.44
N ILE A 114 2.19 -7.83 1.40
CA ILE A 114 0.86 -8.42 1.49
C ILE A 114 0.87 -9.83 0.91
N GLU A 115 0.18 -10.72 1.59
CA GLU A 115 0.03 -12.10 1.15
C GLU A 115 -0.76 -12.16 -0.14
N LYS A 116 -0.23 -12.88 -1.13
CA LYS A 116 -0.94 -13.08 -2.39
C LYS A 116 -2.16 -13.98 -2.17
N VAL A 117 -3.26 -13.61 -2.77
CA VAL A 117 -4.49 -14.41 -2.73
C VAL A 117 -4.32 -15.69 -3.52
#